data_4c5ef87bd07c5e7e8f72738705b0cde8
#
_entry.id   4c5ef87bd07c5e7e8f72738705b0cde8
#
_cell.length_a   1.000
_cell.length_b   1.000
_cell.length_c   1.000
_cell.angle_alpha   90.00
_cell.angle_beta   90.00
_cell.angle_gamma   90.00
#
_symmetry.space_group_name_H-M   'P 1'
#
loop_
_entity.id
_entity.type
_entity.pdbx_description
1 polymer ?
#
loop_
_entity_poly.entity_id
_entity_poly.type
_entity_poly.pdbx_seq_one_letter_code
_entity_poly.pdbx_strand_id
1 'polypeptide(L)'
;MSKSTISTFELFQMFPDAEAARVYMEGKRWPDGAVCPACDEAKRITTRKGGFYRCNACKTDFTVRTATIFERSHIPLHKWLYAMYLLVTARKGISSLQLAKQIGVTQKSAWFMLQRLREACGNDPTVLRGFVEIDEMYVGGKEANKHKGKKLNAGRGAVGKTAVLGMREKGGRTKAGVIPNTSANTLHRAVHGHVEPGSTLHTDEHGGYLGLDGLFYRHETVAHGQGEYVRDGVTTNSIESVWAVMKRGLHGVYHSASAKHLDRYVSEFTFRLNDGDVKHHTLDRITSLLMAATGPRLTYKDLIA
;
A
#
# COMPACT_ATOMS: atom_id res chain seq x y z
N MET A 1 1.54 -30.01 -5.27
CA MET A 1 1.07 -28.60 -5.18
C MET A 1 2.25 -27.75 -4.76
N SER A 2 2.63 -26.72 -5.52
CA SER A 2 3.68 -25.81 -5.11
C SER A 2 3.20 -25.03 -3.88
N LYS A 3 4.02 -24.99 -2.84
CA LYS A 3 3.74 -24.31 -1.59
C LYS A 3 3.67 -22.79 -1.89
N SER A 4 2.53 -22.14 -1.72
CA SER A 4 2.36 -20.72 -2.01
C SER A 4 3.13 -19.79 -1.04
N THR A 5 3.57 -20.32 0.09
CA THR A 5 4.28 -19.56 1.13
C THR A 5 5.57 -20.27 1.51
N ILE A 6 6.69 -19.55 1.46
CA ILE A 6 7.99 -19.99 2.00
C ILE A 6 8.09 -19.62 3.48
N SER A 7 8.84 -20.42 4.23
CA SER A 7 9.16 -20.14 5.63
C SER A 7 10.26 -19.08 5.77
N THR A 8 10.41 -18.53 6.96
CA THR A 8 11.54 -17.63 7.29
C THR A 8 12.90 -18.33 7.11
N PHE A 9 12.98 -19.62 7.42
CA PHE A 9 14.23 -20.40 7.23
C PHE A 9 14.58 -20.56 5.75
N GLU A 10 13.60 -20.88 4.90
CA GLU A 10 13.80 -20.95 3.45
C GLU A 10 14.24 -19.58 2.90
N LEU A 11 13.66 -18.49 3.38
CA LEU A 11 14.10 -17.15 2.97
C LEU A 11 15.57 -16.88 3.34
N PHE A 12 16.01 -17.23 4.55
CA PHE A 12 17.41 -17.05 4.97
C PHE A 12 18.38 -17.96 4.24
N GLN A 13 17.96 -19.16 3.86
CA GLN A 13 18.78 -20.05 3.01
C GLN A 13 18.96 -19.46 1.60
N MET A 14 17.90 -18.82 1.05
CA MET A 14 17.95 -18.18 -0.27
C MET A 14 18.76 -16.88 -0.26
N PHE A 15 18.69 -16.13 0.82
CA PHE A 15 19.29 -14.78 0.95
C PHE A 15 20.11 -14.66 2.24
N PRO A 16 21.21 -15.43 2.38
CA PRO A 16 21.99 -15.46 3.61
C PRO A 16 22.72 -14.15 3.90
N ASP A 17 22.99 -13.36 2.87
CA ASP A 17 23.75 -12.12 2.97
C ASP A 17 23.26 -11.01 2.01
N ALA A 18 23.93 -9.87 2.06
CA ALA A 18 23.59 -8.71 1.24
C ALA A 18 23.88 -8.93 -0.25
N GLU A 19 24.82 -9.78 -0.58
CA GLU A 19 25.24 -10.06 -1.96
C GLU A 19 24.20 -10.95 -2.65
N ALA A 20 23.76 -12.05 -2.02
CA ALA A 20 22.67 -12.87 -2.54
C ALA A 20 21.40 -12.06 -2.76
N ALA A 21 21.05 -11.19 -1.80
CA ALA A 21 19.93 -10.28 -1.93
C ALA A 21 20.10 -9.28 -3.08
N ARG A 22 21.32 -8.73 -3.27
CA ARG A 22 21.64 -7.83 -4.38
C ARG A 22 21.43 -8.50 -5.73
N VAL A 23 22.01 -9.67 -5.91
CA VAL A 23 21.91 -10.43 -7.17
C VAL A 23 20.46 -10.74 -7.50
N TYR A 24 19.66 -11.17 -6.51
CA TYR A 24 18.22 -11.39 -6.70
C TYR A 24 17.50 -10.12 -7.15
N MET A 25 17.73 -9.00 -6.45
CA MET A 25 17.05 -7.74 -6.77
C MET A 25 17.47 -7.19 -8.14
N GLU A 26 18.72 -7.33 -8.52
CA GLU A 26 19.22 -6.97 -9.86
C GLU A 26 18.58 -7.83 -10.94
N GLY A 27 18.52 -9.15 -10.77
CA GLY A 27 17.89 -10.06 -11.71
C GLY A 27 16.38 -9.81 -11.90
N LYS A 28 15.70 -9.30 -10.86
CA LYS A 28 14.29 -8.90 -10.97
C LYS A 28 14.12 -7.53 -11.62
N ARG A 29 14.98 -6.57 -11.27
CA ARG A 29 14.91 -5.21 -11.80
C ARG A 29 15.41 -5.10 -13.24
N TRP A 30 16.42 -5.88 -13.59
CA TRP A 30 17.12 -5.82 -14.86
C TRP A 30 17.34 -7.23 -15.43
N PRO A 31 16.28 -7.90 -15.89
CA PRO A 31 16.38 -9.29 -16.38
C PRO A 31 17.34 -9.44 -17.58
N ASP A 32 17.42 -8.40 -18.41
CA ASP A 32 18.24 -8.36 -19.62
C ASP A 32 19.57 -7.60 -19.42
N GLY A 33 19.94 -7.29 -18.19
CA GLY A 33 21.14 -6.54 -17.84
C GLY A 33 20.86 -5.15 -17.30
N ALA A 34 21.87 -4.55 -16.66
CA ALA A 34 21.71 -3.28 -15.94
C ALA A 34 21.31 -2.12 -16.85
N VAL A 35 20.27 -1.40 -16.46
CA VAL A 35 19.76 -0.20 -17.14
C VAL A 35 20.03 1.05 -16.28
N CYS A 36 20.56 2.11 -16.88
CA CYS A 36 20.84 3.35 -16.19
C CYS A 36 19.53 4.04 -15.74
N PRO A 37 19.31 4.28 -14.45
CA PRO A 37 18.07 4.91 -13.98
C PRO A 37 17.99 6.42 -14.25
N ALA A 38 19.03 7.04 -14.84
CA ALA A 38 19.06 8.46 -15.15
C ALA A 38 18.78 8.77 -16.63
N CYS A 39 19.03 7.82 -17.55
CA CYS A 39 18.88 8.06 -19.00
C CYS A 39 18.46 6.80 -19.79
N ASP A 40 18.06 5.75 -19.11
CA ASP A 40 17.56 4.48 -19.66
C ASP A 40 18.53 3.76 -20.64
N GLU A 41 19.81 4.12 -20.63
CA GLU A 41 20.86 3.45 -21.42
C GLU A 41 21.10 2.04 -20.89
N ALA A 42 21.07 1.03 -21.76
CA ALA A 42 21.28 -0.39 -21.42
C ALA A 42 22.54 -0.97 -22.05
N LYS A 43 23.02 -0.45 -23.19
CA LYS A 43 24.11 -1.03 -23.97
C LYS A 43 25.50 -0.56 -23.50
N ARG A 44 25.61 0.68 -23.08
CA ARG A 44 26.90 1.29 -22.69
C ARG A 44 27.09 1.35 -21.19
N ILE A 45 26.87 0.21 -20.52
CA ILE A 45 27.03 0.07 -19.06
C ILE A 45 28.30 -0.71 -18.77
N THR A 46 29.15 -0.17 -17.89
CA THR A 46 30.31 -0.86 -17.34
C THR A 46 30.00 -1.37 -15.95
N THR A 47 30.09 -2.68 -15.75
CA THR A 47 29.98 -3.31 -14.43
C THR A 47 31.28 -3.14 -13.65
N ARG A 48 31.16 -2.78 -12.36
CA ARG A 48 32.26 -2.65 -11.40
C ARG A 48 32.09 -3.61 -10.24
N LYS A 49 33.10 -3.75 -9.41
CA LYS A 49 33.04 -4.62 -8.21
C LYS A 49 31.92 -4.18 -7.26
N GLY A 50 31.30 -5.15 -6.56
CA GLY A 50 30.32 -4.88 -5.50
C GLY A 50 28.97 -4.37 -5.98
N GLY A 51 28.56 -4.65 -7.23
CA GLY A 51 27.26 -4.23 -7.76
C GLY A 51 27.17 -2.73 -8.11
N PHE A 52 28.33 -2.12 -8.38
CA PHE A 52 28.37 -0.76 -8.94
C PHE A 52 28.39 -0.83 -10.47
N TYR A 53 27.71 0.12 -11.07
CA TYR A 53 27.61 0.27 -12.52
C TYR A 53 27.95 1.71 -12.91
N ARG A 54 28.56 1.85 -14.10
CA ARG A 54 28.83 3.15 -14.71
C ARG A 54 28.12 3.24 -16.05
N CYS A 55 27.26 4.21 -16.21
CA CYS A 55 26.69 4.56 -17.51
C CYS A 55 27.73 5.39 -18.30
N ASN A 56 28.15 4.89 -19.47
CA ASN A 56 29.09 5.60 -20.33
C ASN A 56 28.44 6.65 -21.21
N ALA A 57 27.09 6.68 -21.27
CA ALA A 57 26.34 7.73 -21.95
C ALA A 57 26.25 9.01 -21.12
N CYS A 58 25.58 8.96 -19.96
CA CYS A 58 25.38 10.11 -19.10
C CYS A 58 26.44 10.28 -18.00
N LYS A 59 27.44 9.39 -17.92
CA LYS A 59 28.53 9.40 -16.94
C LYS A 59 28.07 9.25 -15.46
N THR A 60 26.88 8.69 -15.24
CA THR A 60 26.33 8.47 -13.89
C THR A 60 26.76 7.11 -13.34
N ASP A 61 27.20 7.08 -12.09
CA ASP A 61 27.42 5.84 -11.32
C ASP A 61 26.12 5.47 -10.61
N PHE A 62 25.77 4.17 -10.62
CA PHE A 62 24.54 3.69 -10.02
C PHE A 62 24.68 2.26 -9.47
N THR A 63 23.72 1.85 -8.68
CA THR A 63 23.56 0.51 -8.13
C THR A 63 22.09 0.10 -8.22
N VAL A 64 21.76 -1.13 -7.85
CA VAL A 64 20.36 -1.58 -7.75
C VAL A 64 19.50 -0.73 -6.81
N ARG A 65 20.12 0.04 -5.90
CA ARG A 65 19.41 0.95 -4.99
C ARG A 65 19.06 2.30 -5.62
N THR A 66 19.78 2.73 -6.65
CA THR A 66 19.61 4.06 -7.25
C THR A 66 18.23 4.21 -7.88
N ALA A 67 17.57 5.34 -7.65
CA ALA A 67 16.18 5.61 -8.04
C ALA A 67 15.19 4.55 -7.51
N THR A 68 15.37 4.14 -6.26
CA THR A 68 14.43 3.27 -5.54
C THR A 68 14.24 3.77 -4.10
N ILE A 69 13.25 3.21 -3.41
CA ILE A 69 13.06 3.45 -1.98
C ILE A 69 14.27 3.04 -1.13
N PHE A 70 15.18 2.19 -1.65
CA PHE A 70 16.39 1.72 -0.96
C PHE A 70 17.55 2.71 -1.07
N GLU A 71 17.44 3.75 -1.90
CA GLU A 71 18.51 4.69 -2.16
C GLU A 71 19.03 5.36 -0.88
N ARG A 72 20.36 5.48 -0.78
CA ARG A 72 21.09 6.02 0.38
C ARG A 72 20.76 5.36 1.72
N SER A 73 20.23 4.14 1.71
CA SER A 73 20.08 3.34 2.92
C SER A 73 21.39 2.61 3.24
N HIS A 74 21.85 2.70 4.48
CA HIS A 74 22.99 1.91 4.99
C HIS A 74 22.59 0.51 5.41
N ILE A 75 21.29 0.20 5.47
CA ILE A 75 20.79 -1.12 5.88
C ILE A 75 21.06 -2.12 4.75
N PRO A 76 21.67 -3.29 5.05
CA PRO A 76 21.95 -4.33 4.08
C PRO A 76 20.71 -4.84 3.34
N LEU A 77 20.83 -5.22 2.06
CA LEU A 77 19.67 -5.58 1.21
C LEU A 77 18.92 -6.82 1.68
N HIS A 78 19.60 -7.82 2.26
CA HIS A 78 18.91 -9.00 2.82
C HIS A 78 17.96 -8.62 3.97
N LYS A 79 18.28 -7.59 4.77
CA LYS A 79 17.36 -7.07 5.81
C LYS A 79 16.17 -6.35 5.19
N TRP A 80 16.33 -5.71 4.03
CA TRP A 80 15.22 -5.14 3.27
C TRP A 80 14.33 -6.25 2.69
N LEU A 81 14.89 -7.31 2.10
CA LEU A 81 14.11 -8.46 1.62
C LEU A 81 13.35 -9.13 2.76
N TYR A 82 13.96 -9.26 3.94
CA TYR A 82 13.26 -9.80 5.11
C TYR A 82 12.11 -8.88 5.56
N ALA A 83 12.30 -7.56 5.56
CA ALA A 83 11.23 -6.62 5.87
C ALA A 83 10.08 -6.71 4.84
N MET A 84 10.39 -6.86 3.55
CA MET A 84 9.40 -7.09 2.49
C MET A 84 8.67 -8.43 2.69
N TYR A 85 9.40 -9.51 2.98
CA TYR A 85 8.82 -10.81 3.32
C TYR A 85 7.82 -10.71 4.47
N LEU A 86 8.18 -10.04 5.55
CA LEU A 86 7.29 -9.85 6.69
C LEU A 86 6.07 -8.99 6.32
N LEU A 87 6.25 -7.96 5.50
CA LEU A 87 5.15 -7.12 5.04
C LEU A 87 4.13 -7.94 4.24
N VAL A 88 4.57 -8.83 3.35
CA VAL A 88 3.67 -9.62 2.50
C VAL A 88 3.12 -10.88 3.19
N THR A 89 3.74 -11.37 4.27
CA THR A 89 3.30 -12.58 4.98
C THR A 89 2.52 -12.30 6.25
N ALA A 90 2.77 -11.18 6.93
CA ALA A 90 2.06 -10.80 8.15
C ALA A 90 0.71 -10.15 7.81
N ARG A 91 -0.37 -10.95 7.73
CA ARG A 91 -1.71 -10.50 7.31
C ARG A 91 -2.24 -9.26 8.00
N LYS A 92 -1.90 -9.06 9.28
CA LYS A 92 -2.34 -7.89 10.09
C LYS A 92 -1.29 -6.77 10.12
N GLY A 93 -0.13 -6.98 9.47
CA GLY A 93 1.00 -6.07 9.50
C GLY A 93 2.06 -6.43 10.52
N ILE A 94 3.13 -5.64 10.56
CA ILE A 94 4.24 -5.77 11.49
C ILE A 94 4.56 -4.41 12.10
N SER A 95 4.74 -4.37 13.42
CA SER A 95 5.15 -3.15 14.12
C SER A 95 6.63 -2.85 13.90
N SER A 96 7.00 -1.57 13.93
CA SER A 96 8.41 -1.17 13.82
C SER A 96 9.27 -1.66 14.99
N LEU A 97 8.69 -1.83 16.17
CA LEU A 97 9.37 -2.43 17.32
C LEU A 97 9.72 -3.90 17.08
N GLN A 98 8.78 -4.66 16.53
CA GLN A 98 9.00 -6.07 16.20
C GLN A 98 10.03 -6.22 15.08
N LEU A 99 9.90 -5.46 13.98
CA LEU A 99 10.87 -5.48 12.89
C LEU A 99 12.27 -5.11 13.39
N ALA A 100 12.41 -4.05 14.21
CA ALA A 100 13.69 -3.61 14.77
C ALA A 100 14.42 -4.73 15.51
N LYS A 101 13.70 -5.47 16.36
CA LYS A 101 14.27 -6.61 17.10
C LYS A 101 14.70 -7.75 16.17
N GLN A 102 13.89 -8.06 15.16
CA GLN A 102 14.16 -9.19 14.25
C GLN A 102 15.34 -8.94 13.31
N ILE A 103 15.57 -7.70 12.87
CA ILE A 103 16.68 -7.39 11.95
C ILE A 103 17.87 -6.68 12.61
N GLY A 104 17.81 -6.44 13.93
CA GLY A 104 18.92 -5.81 14.67
C GLY A 104 19.21 -4.39 14.20
N VAL A 105 18.17 -3.52 14.18
CA VAL A 105 18.30 -2.09 13.89
C VAL A 105 17.54 -1.28 14.94
N THR A 106 17.73 0.05 14.96
CA THR A 106 16.92 0.90 15.86
C THR A 106 15.45 0.92 15.43
N GLN A 107 14.54 1.12 16.39
CA GLN A 107 13.10 1.26 16.09
C GLN A 107 12.83 2.39 15.09
N LYS A 108 13.55 3.51 15.18
CA LYS A 108 13.47 4.64 14.25
C LYS A 108 13.84 4.21 12.83
N SER A 109 14.90 3.43 12.66
CA SER A 109 15.31 2.89 11.36
C SER A 109 14.29 1.92 10.79
N ALA A 110 13.78 0.99 11.60
CA ALA A 110 12.74 0.05 11.18
C ALA A 110 11.43 0.75 10.81
N TRP A 111 11.03 1.77 11.57
CA TRP A 111 9.86 2.58 11.25
C TRP A 111 10.03 3.29 9.91
N PHE A 112 11.19 3.89 9.66
CA PHE A 112 11.48 4.56 8.39
C PHE A 112 11.54 3.57 7.21
N MET A 113 12.08 2.37 7.41
CA MET A 113 12.02 1.30 6.41
C MET A 113 10.57 0.95 6.05
N LEU A 114 9.72 0.73 7.06
CA LEU A 114 8.31 0.42 6.84
C LEU A 114 7.57 1.55 6.14
N GLN A 115 7.86 2.82 6.45
CA GLN A 115 7.23 3.95 5.74
C GLN A 115 7.64 3.99 4.26
N ARG A 116 8.89 3.69 3.93
CA ARG A 116 9.35 3.58 2.54
C ARG A 116 8.69 2.41 1.79
N LEU A 117 8.53 1.25 2.45
CA LEU A 117 7.84 0.11 1.86
C LEU A 117 6.34 0.41 1.65
N ARG A 118 5.70 1.11 2.58
CA ARG A 118 4.31 1.55 2.44
C ARG A 118 4.12 2.53 1.29
N GLU A 119 5.08 3.43 1.09
CA GLU A 119 5.08 4.33 -0.07
C GLU A 119 5.06 3.53 -1.38
N ALA A 120 5.91 2.50 -1.50
CA ALA A 120 5.91 1.60 -2.65
C ALA A 120 4.56 0.86 -2.83
N CYS A 121 3.90 0.48 -1.74
CA CYS A 121 2.59 -0.17 -1.81
C CYS A 121 1.50 0.72 -2.44
N GLY A 122 1.65 2.04 -2.41
CA GLY A 122 0.70 2.99 -3.00
C GLY A 122 0.81 3.15 -4.52
N ASN A 123 1.87 2.63 -5.13
CA ASN A 123 2.12 2.73 -6.56
C ASN A 123 1.30 1.69 -7.35
N ASP A 124 -0.03 1.87 -7.41
CA ASP A 124 -0.93 1.00 -8.18
C ASP A 124 -1.66 1.83 -9.25
N PRO A 125 -1.26 1.74 -10.53
CA PRO A 125 -1.87 2.50 -11.63
C PRO A 125 -3.16 1.88 -12.16
N THR A 126 -3.58 0.71 -11.68
CA THR A 126 -4.75 0.00 -12.23
C THR A 126 -6.04 0.78 -11.98
N VAL A 127 -7.01 0.64 -12.89
CA VAL A 127 -8.35 1.20 -12.79
C VAL A 127 -9.32 0.06 -12.52
N LEU A 128 -10.26 0.26 -11.61
CA LEU A 128 -11.30 -0.72 -11.24
C LEU A 128 -12.41 -0.74 -12.29
N ARG A 129 -13.04 -1.91 -12.49
CA ARG A 129 -14.07 -2.09 -13.53
C ARG A 129 -15.14 -3.10 -13.14
N GLY A 130 -16.23 -3.12 -13.91
CA GLY A 130 -17.34 -4.05 -13.70
C GLY A 130 -18.20 -3.64 -12.51
N PHE A 131 -18.40 -4.52 -11.55
CA PHE A 131 -19.14 -4.21 -10.33
C PHE A 131 -18.16 -3.73 -9.25
N VAL A 132 -18.33 -2.49 -8.79
CA VAL A 132 -17.43 -1.86 -7.81
C VAL A 132 -18.21 -1.42 -6.59
N GLU A 133 -17.91 -2.04 -5.45
CA GLU A 133 -18.43 -1.63 -4.14
C GLU A 133 -17.61 -0.45 -3.60
N ILE A 134 -18.30 0.55 -3.07
CA ILE A 134 -17.69 1.78 -2.55
C ILE A 134 -18.27 2.07 -1.16
N ASP A 135 -17.39 2.38 -0.21
CA ASP A 135 -17.79 2.72 1.17
C ASP A 135 -16.70 3.57 1.84
N GLU A 136 -17.03 4.27 2.91
CA GLU A 136 -16.11 5.06 3.70
C GLU A 136 -15.87 4.47 5.09
N MET A 137 -14.63 4.59 5.52
CA MET A 137 -14.25 4.30 6.89
C MET A 137 -13.64 5.53 7.56
N TYR A 138 -13.96 5.74 8.82
CA TYR A 138 -13.41 6.83 9.64
C TYR A 138 -12.39 6.30 10.64
N VAL A 139 -11.14 6.81 10.55
CA VAL A 139 -10.03 6.44 11.43
C VAL A 139 -9.72 7.58 12.40
N GLY A 140 -9.64 7.27 13.67
CA GLY A 140 -9.31 8.23 14.74
C GLY A 140 -9.91 7.82 16.08
N GLY A 141 -9.42 8.47 17.15
CA GLY A 141 -9.93 8.25 18.48
C GLY A 141 -11.37 8.78 18.68
N LYS A 142 -12.07 8.22 19.67
CA LYS A 142 -13.40 8.74 20.06
C LYS A 142 -13.24 10.14 20.64
N GLU A 143 -14.12 11.06 20.22
CA GLU A 143 -14.14 12.45 20.73
C GLU A 143 -14.30 12.49 22.26
N ALA A 144 -15.08 11.57 22.83
CA ALA A 144 -15.26 11.44 24.27
C ALA A 144 -13.95 11.19 25.04
N ASN A 145 -12.99 10.50 24.41
CA ASN A 145 -11.72 10.11 25.04
C ASN A 145 -10.62 11.18 24.91
N LYS A 146 -10.88 12.29 24.20
CA LYS A 146 -9.94 13.40 24.10
C LYS A 146 -9.90 14.23 25.39
N HIS A 147 -8.75 14.82 25.69
CA HIS A 147 -8.63 15.81 26.77
C HIS A 147 -9.58 16.99 26.50
N LYS A 148 -10.12 17.59 27.59
CA LYS A 148 -11.11 18.66 27.51
C LYS A 148 -10.72 19.79 26.54
N GLY A 149 -9.46 20.23 26.58
CA GLY A 149 -8.93 21.28 25.68
C GLY A 149 -8.68 20.86 24.23
N LYS A 150 -8.86 19.56 23.88
CA LYS A 150 -8.73 19.03 22.52
C LYS A 150 -10.05 18.56 21.92
N LYS A 151 -11.14 18.68 22.66
CA LYS A 151 -12.47 18.32 22.20
C LYS A 151 -12.99 19.39 21.22
N LEU A 152 -13.51 18.95 20.08
CA LEU A 152 -14.11 19.83 19.07
C LEU A 152 -15.54 20.21 19.43
N ASN A 153 -16.19 19.44 20.34
CA ASN A 153 -17.57 19.63 20.80
C ASN A 153 -18.63 19.72 19.65
N ALA A 154 -18.32 19.13 18.50
CA ALA A 154 -19.12 19.19 17.27
C ALA A 154 -20.04 17.97 17.09
N GLY A 155 -20.49 17.33 18.17
CA GLY A 155 -21.43 16.23 18.13
C GLY A 155 -20.79 14.83 18.13
N ARG A 156 -21.48 13.84 17.55
CA ARG A 156 -21.12 12.42 17.49
C ARG A 156 -20.63 12.02 16.10
N GLY A 157 -20.17 10.79 15.95
CA GLY A 157 -19.84 10.19 14.65
C GLY A 157 -18.42 10.43 14.18
N ALA A 158 -18.24 11.06 13.03
CA ALA A 158 -16.95 11.23 12.34
C ALA A 158 -16.10 12.39 12.84
N VAL A 159 -16.58 13.16 13.84
CA VAL A 159 -15.94 14.37 14.34
C VAL A 159 -14.48 14.13 14.73
N GLY A 160 -13.56 14.88 14.09
CA GLY A 160 -12.12 14.81 14.35
C GLY A 160 -11.46 13.49 13.94
N LYS A 161 -12.10 12.70 13.08
CA LYS A 161 -11.54 11.51 12.46
C LYS A 161 -11.17 11.79 11.01
N THR A 162 -10.25 10.98 10.49
CA THR A 162 -9.82 11.02 9.09
C THR A 162 -10.68 10.05 8.28
N ALA A 163 -11.27 10.53 7.19
CA ALA A 163 -12.05 9.72 6.27
C ALA A 163 -11.11 8.95 5.32
N VAL A 164 -11.42 7.69 5.08
CA VAL A 164 -10.77 6.81 4.12
C VAL A 164 -11.85 6.28 3.20
N LEU A 165 -11.74 6.55 1.90
CA LEU A 165 -12.61 5.98 0.88
C LEU A 165 -12.01 4.66 0.39
N GLY A 166 -12.83 3.64 0.23
CA GLY A 166 -12.47 2.37 -0.38
C GLY A 166 -13.37 2.02 -1.53
N MET A 167 -12.78 1.40 -2.53
CA MET A 167 -13.44 0.92 -3.73
C MET A 167 -12.94 -0.48 -4.02
N ARG A 168 -13.84 -1.43 -4.27
CA ARG A 168 -13.47 -2.82 -4.52
C ARG A 168 -14.26 -3.44 -5.65
N GLU A 169 -13.57 -3.99 -6.63
CA GLU A 169 -14.17 -4.85 -7.64
C GLU A 169 -14.73 -6.13 -7.01
N LYS A 170 -15.87 -6.58 -7.43
CA LYS A 170 -16.46 -7.85 -6.99
C LYS A 170 -15.54 -9.02 -7.39
N GLY A 171 -14.90 -9.62 -6.39
CA GLY A 171 -13.90 -10.68 -6.60
C GLY A 171 -12.55 -10.22 -7.15
N GLY A 172 -12.32 -8.92 -7.28
CA GLY A 172 -11.14 -8.31 -7.87
C GLY A 172 -10.33 -7.42 -6.91
N ARG A 173 -9.73 -6.40 -7.49
CA ARG A 173 -8.81 -5.47 -6.82
C ARG A 173 -9.53 -4.51 -5.87
N THR A 174 -8.78 -4.01 -4.91
CA THR A 174 -9.22 -3.02 -3.94
C THR A 174 -8.35 -1.77 -4.06
N LYS A 175 -8.97 -0.60 -4.10
CA LYS A 175 -8.30 0.69 -3.92
C LYS A 175 -8.86 1.38 -2.70
N ALA A 176 -7.99 2.01 -1.92
CA ALA A 176 -8.44 2.87 -0.84
C ALA A 176 -7.40 3.98 -0.61
N GLY A 177 -7.87 5.13 -0.12
CA GLY A 177 -7.03 6.28 0.17
C GLY A 177 -7.70 7.23 1.14
N VAL A 178 -6.90 8.07 1.77
CA VAL A 178 -7.38 9.15 2.64
C VAL A 178 -8.02 10.24 1.79
N ILE A 179 -9.22 10.66 2.17
CA ILE A 179 -9.94 11.76 1.54
C ILE A 179 -10.15 12.91 2.53
N PRO A 180 -10.18 14.18 2.05
CA PRO A 180 -10.33 15.34 2.93
C PRO A 180 -11.71 15.41 3.58
N ASN A 181 -12.73 14.95 2.90
CA ASN A 181 -14.14 14.94 3.34
C ASN A 181 -14.96 13.99 2.47
N THR A 182 -16.23 13.75 2.83
CA THR A 182 -17.18 12.91 2.10
C THR A 182 -18.22 13.74 1.31
N SER A 183 -17.84 14.93 0.82
CA SER A 183 -18.69 15.71 -0.08
C SER A 183 -18.79 15.05 -1.45
N ALA A 184 -19.89 15.29 -2.17
CA ALA A 184 -20.11 14.75 -3.50
C ALA A 184 -18.91 15.02 -4.45
N ASN A 185 -18.39 16.26 -4.49
CA ASN A 185 -17.22 16.58 -5.31
C ASN A 185 -15.98 15.74 -5.01
N THR A 186 -15.73 15.43 -3.74
CA THR A 186 -14.59 14.61 -3.33
C THR A 186 -14.79 13.15 -3.76
N LEU A 187 -15.97 12.60 -3.48
CA LEU A 187 -16.31 11.21 -3.80
C LEU A 187 -16.34 10.99 -5.32
N HIS A 188 -17.04 11.87 -6.07
CA HIS A 188 -17.09 11.79 -7.53
C HIS A 188 -15.71 11.86 -8.16
N ARG A 189 -14.84 12.80 -7.72
CA ARG A 189 -13.47 12.88 -8.23
C ARG A 189 -12.67 11.60 -7.97
N ALA A 190 -12.82 11.00 -6.80
CA ALA A 190 -12.14 9.75 -6.47
C ALA A 190 -12.65 8.59 -7.34
N VAL A 191 -13.96 8.48 -7.54
CA VAL A 191 -14.57 7.47 -8.42
C VAL A 191 -14.07 7.65 -9.86
N HIS A 192 -14.16 8.85 -10.42
CA HIS A 192 -13.70 9.13 -11.80
C HIS A 192 -12.20 8.88 -11.99
N GLY A 193 -11.39 9.06 -10.94
CA GLY A 193 -9.94 8.80 -11.00
C GLY A 193 -9.55 7.33 -10.90
N HIS A 194 -10.45 6.47 -10.43
CA HIS A 194 -10.09 5.09 -10.10
C HIS A 194 -11.02 4.01 -10.65
N VAL A 195 -12.15 4.38 -11.21
CA VAL A 195 -13.15 3.45 -11.76
C VAL A 195 -13.38 3.73 -13.24
N GLU A 196 -13.35 2.68 -14.05
CA GLU A 196 -13.58 2.75 -15.49
C GLU A 196 -15.04 3.17 -15.79
N PRO A 197 -15.27 4.15 -16.69
CA PRO A 197 -16.60 4.46 -17.18
C PRO A 197 -17.34 3.22 -17.73
N GLY A 198 -18.64 3.13 -17.48
CA GLY A 198 -19.46 1.97 -17.81
C GLY A 198 -19.56 0.91 -16.70
N SER A 199 -18.82 1.09 -15.61
CA SER A 199 -18.93 0.22 -14.41
C SER A 199 -20.23 0.44 -13.65
N THR A 200 -20.67 -0.59 -12.92
CA THR A 200 -21.81 -0.51 -11.98
C THR A 200 -21.26 -0.27 -10.57
N LEU A 201 -21.71 0.80 -9.93
CA LEU A 201 -21.29 1.20 -8.59
C LEU A 201 -22.31 0.72 -7.57
N HIS A 202 -21.86 0.07 -6.52
CA HIS A 202 -22.67 -0.32 -5.36
C HIS A 202 -22.21 0.51 -4.15
N THR A 203 -23.12 1.30 -3.56
CA THR A 203 -22.84 2.12 -2.38
C THR A 203 -23.93 1.93 -1.32
N ASP A 204 -23.71 2.49 -0.15
CA ASP A 204 -24.79 2.77 0.79
C ASP A 204 -25.63 3.98 0.34
N GLU A 205 -26.60 4.38 1.20
CA GLU A 205 -27.51 5.51 0.99
C GLU A 205 -26.89 6.89 1.28
N HIS A 206 -25.56 7.01 1.40
CA HIS A 206 -24.91 8.27 1.72
C HIS A 206 -25.11 9.31 0.60
N GLY A 207 -25.65 10.48 0.97
CA GLY A 207 -26.02 11.54 0.00
C GLY A 207 -24.88 12.07 -0.87
N GLY A 208 -23.63 11.84 -0.49
CA GLY A 208 -22.45 12.22 -1.29
C GLY A 208 -22.28 11.42 -2.58
N TYR A 209 -22.98 10.30 -2.74
CA TYR A 209 -22.98 9.50 -3.98
C TYR A 209 -24.06 9.89 -4.97
N LEU A 210 -24.99 10.76 -4.58
CA LEU A 210 -26.04 11.25 -5.49
C LEU A 210 -25.42 11.94 -6.72
N GLY A 211 -25.92 11.59 -7.92
CA GLY A 211 -25.43 12.14 -9.18
C GLY A 211 -24.26 11.37 -9.82
N LEU A 212 -23.84 10.22 -9.25
CA LEU A 212 -22.91 9.29 -9.93
C LEU A 212 -23.60 8.50 -11.04
N ASP A 213 -24.94 8.37 -10.97
CA ASP A 213 -25.71 7.72 -12.01
C ASP A 213 -25.78 8.59 -13.27
N GLY A 214 -25.79 7.98 -14.45
CA GLY A 214 -25.89 8.67 -15.73
C GLY A 214 -24.94 8.17 -16.81
N LEU A 215 -24.34 9.11 -17.56
CA LEU A 215 -23.52 8.78 -18.77
C LEU A 215 -22.30 7.92 -18.52
N PHE A 216 -21.75 7.94 -17.28
CA PHE A 216 -20.48 7.26 -16.98
C PHE A 216 -20.63 5.99 -16.16
N TYR A 217 -21.63 5.91 -15.25
CA TYR A 217 -21.80 4.80 -14.33
C TYR A 217 -23.27 4.41 -14.20
N ARG A 218 -23.51 3.14 -13.86
CA ARG A 218 -24.76 2.66 -13.29
C ARG A 218 -24.60 2.65 -11.77
N HIS A 219 -25.46 3.32 -11.04
CA HIS A 219 -25.37 3.44 -9.59
C HIS A 219 -26.55 2.75 -8.91
N GLU A 220 -26.24 1.82 -8.03
CA GLU A 220 -27.21 1.04 -7.27
C GLU A 220 -26.87 1.14 -5.78
N THR A 221 -27.87 1.32 -4.92
CA THR A 221 -27.70 1.57 -3.49
C THR A 221 -28.35 0.50 -2.65
N VAL A 222 -27.78 0.20 -1.47
CA VAL A 222 -28.39 -0.63 -0.41
C VAL A 222 -28.70 0.23 0.80
N ALA A 223 -29.88 0.02 1.42
CA ALA A 223 -30.36 0.81 2.54
C ALA A 223 -29.96 0.19 3.89
N HIS A 224 -28.69 0.34 4.27
CA HIS A 224 -28.16 -0.16 5.55
C HIS A 224 -28.94 0.38 6.76
N GLY A 225 -29.43 1.64 6.69
CA GLY A 225 -30.25 2.24 7.74
C GLY A 225 -31.58 1.52 7.99
N GLN A 226 -32.05 0.76 7.00
CA GLN A 226 -33.28 -0.07 7.09
C GLN A 226 -32.97 -1.56 7.34
N GLY A 227 -31.70 -1.92 7.59
CA GLY A 227 -31.28 -3.31 7.80
C GLY A 227 -31.15 -4.12 6.52
N GLU A 228 -31.14 -3.49 5.35
CA GLU A 228 -30.94 -4.13 4.07
C GLU A 228 -29.45 -4.22 3.74
N TYR A 229 -28.87 -5.42 3.78
CA TYR A 229 -27.46 -5.66 3.48
C TYR A 229 -27.20 -6.19 2.07
N VAL A 230 -28.22 -6.75 1.44
CA VAL A 230 -28.20 -7.27 0.07
C VAL A 230 -29.57 -7.09 -0.57
N ARG A 231 -29.59 -6.52 -1.78
CA ARG A 231 -30.80 -6.39 -2.60
C ARG A 231 -30.47 -6.74 -4.04
N ASP A 232 -31.04 -7.80 -4.58
CA ASP A 232 -30.89 -8.24 -5.98
C ASP A 232 -29.40 -8.37 -6.43
N GLY A 233 -28.50 -8.77 -5.48
CA GLY A 233 -27.07 -8.89 -5.75
C GLY A 233 -26.26 -7.60 -5.52
N VAL A 234 -26.91 -6.47 -5.23
CA VAL A 234 -26.29 -5.20 -4.80
C VAL A 234 -25.89 -5.35 -3.34
N THR A 235 -24.63 -5.05 -3.01
CA THR A 235 -24.07 -5.19 -1.66
C THR A 235 -22.79 -4.36 -1.52
N THR A 236 -22.43 -4.02 -0.29
CA THR A 236 -21.14 -3.42 0.09
C THR A 236 -20.33 -4.35 1.02
N ASN A 237 -20.75 -5.60 1.20
CA ASN A 237 -20.16 -6.54 2.17
C ASN A 237 -18.66 -6.82 1.90
N SER A 238 -18.22 -6.79 0.64
CA SER A 238 -16.83 -7.10 0.34
C SER A 238 -15.90 -5.96 0.72
N ILE A 239 -16.29 -4.70 0.52
CA ILE A 239 -15.51 -3.54 0.99
C ILE A 239 -15.57 -3.41 2.52
N GLU A 240 -16.69 -3.74 3.16
CA GLU A 240 -16.78 -3.78 4.63
C GLU A 240 -15.82 -4.81 5.23
N SER A 241 -15.62 -5.95 4.56
CA SER A 241 -14.64 -6.95 4.97
C SER A 241 -13.21 -6.42 4.96
N VAL A 242 -12.88 -5.52 4.03
CA VAL A 242 -11.59 -4.81 3.95
C VAL A 242 -11.42 -3.94 5.20
N TRP A 243 -12.46 -3.19 5.57
CA TRP A 243 -12.44 -2.37 6.78
C TRP A 243 -12.26 -3.19 8.06
N ALA A 244 -12.89 -4.34 8.13
CA ALA A 244 -12.72 -5.24 9.28
C ALA A 244 -11.26 -5.72 9.42
N VAL A 245 -10.59 -6.07 8.33
CA VAL A 245 -9.16 -6.45 8.33
C VAL A 245 -8.28 -5.26 8.74
N MET A 246 -8.52 -4.08 8.14
CA MET A 246 -7.75 -2.88 8.39
C MET A 246 -7.88 -2.41 9.86
N LYS A 247 -9.11 -2.39 10.40
CA LYS A 247 -9.35 -2.07 11.82
C LYS A 247 -8.60 -3.01 12.76
N ARG A 248 -8.59 -4.33 12.49
CA ARG A 248 -7.83 -5.31 13.29
C ARG A 248 -6.33 -5.06 13.26
N GLY A 249 -5.77 -4.66 12.12
CA GLY A 249 -4.35 -4.29 12.00
C GLY A 249 -4.03 -2.98 12.71
N LEU A 250 -4.85 -1.93 12.50
CA LEU A 250 -4.65 -0.64 13.14
C LEU A 250 -4.72 -0.72 14.68
N HIS A 251 -5.68 -1.46 15.22
CA HIS A 251 -5.83 -1.60 16.68
C HIS A 251 -4.87 -2.62 17.30
N GLY A 252 -4.62 -3.76 16.62
CA GLY A 252 -3.89 -4.88 17.22
C GLY A 252 -2.38 -4.87 16.97
N VAL A 253 -1.90 -4.16 15.92
CA VAL A 253 -0.47 -4.17 15.53
C VAL A 253 0.15 -2.77 15.62
N TYR A 254 -0.52 -1.78 15.05
CA TYR A 254 0.03 -0.42 14.96
C TYR A 254 -0.39 0.46 16.14
N HIS A 255 -1.46 0.12 16.84
CA HIS A 255 -2.10 0.83 17.95
C HIS A 255 -2.59 2.25 17.58
N SER A 256 -1.84 2.99 16.78
CA SER A 256 -2.26 4.27 16.21
C SER A 256 -1.52 4.56 14.91
N ALA A 257 -2.22 5.23 13.98
CA ALA A 257 -1.64 5.87 12.81
C ALA A 257 -2.08 7.33 12.84
N SER A 258 -1.13 8.27 12.80
CA SER A 258 -1.49 9.69 12.69
C SER A 258 -2.13 9.96 11.33
N ALA A 259 -3.02 10.94 11.26
CA ALA A 259 -3.68 11.34 10.01
C ALA A 259 -2.66 11.58 8.88
N LYS A 260 -1.52 12.19 9.19
CA LYS A 260 -0.40 12.47 8.28
C LYS A 260 0.16 11.22 7.58
N HIS A 261 0.20 10.08 8.28
CA HIS A 261 0.79 8.84 7.77
C HIS A 261 -0.25 7.79 7.39
N LEU A 262 -1.52 8.04 7.68
CA LEU A 262 -2.60 7.06 7.54
C LEU A 262 -2.68 6.49 6.12
N ASP A 263 -2.52 7.33 5.10
CA ASP A 263 -2.60 6.92 3.70
C ASP A 263 -1.60 5.81 3.36
N ARG A 264 -0.37 5.88 3.88
CA ARG A 264 0.64 4.83 3.70
C ARG A 264 0.25 3.50 4.37
N TYR A 265 -0.44 3.55 5.51
CA TYR A 265 -0.98 2.33 6.13
C TYR A 265 -2.13 1.76 5.30
N VAL A 266 -3.00 2.61 4.76
CA VAL A 266 -4.06 2.20 3.84
C VAL A 266 -3.47 1.50 2.62
N SER A 267 -2.45 2.09 1.98
CA SER A 267 -1.73 1.53 0.84
C SER A 267 -1.12 0.14 1.15
N GLU A 268 -0.56 -0.05 2.33
CA GLU A 268 -0.05 -1.36 2.77
C GLU A 268 -1.17 -2.41 2.85
N PHE A 269 -2.36 -2.05 3.33
CA PHE A 269 -3.48 -2.98 3.40
C PHE A 269 -4.06 -3.31 2.02
N THR A 270 -4.22 -2.33 1.15
CA THR A 270 -4.69 -2.56 -0.23
C THR A 270 -3.71 -3.40 -1.03
N PHE A 271 -2.40 -3.16 -0.91
CA PHE A 271 -1.38 -3.98 -1.54
C PHE A 271 -1.49 -5.47 -1.13
N ARG A 272 -1.71 -5.76 0.17
CA ARG A 272 -1.88 -7.15 0.64
C ARG A 272 -3.12 -7.84 0.09
N LEU A 273 -4.14 -7.09 -0.29
CA LEU A 273 -5.37 -7.63 -0.89
C LEU A 273 -5.24 -7.80 -2.41
N ASN A 274 -4.29 -7.10 -3.03
CA ASN A 274 -4.02 -7.11 -4.46
C ASN A 274 -2.78 -7.98 -4.78
N ASP A 275 -1.68 -7.36 -5.14
CA ASP A 275 -0.45 -8.04 -5.56
C ASP A 275 0.26 -8.78 -4.40
N GLY A 276 -0.06 -8.42 -3.16
CA GLY A 276 0.37 -9.10 -1.94
C GLY A 276 -0.54 -10.24 -1.48
N ASP A 277 -1.58 -10.60 -2.25
CA ASP A 277 -2.55 -11.66 -1.87
C ASP A 277 -1.82 -13.01 -1.69
N VAL A 278 -2.24 -13.73 -0.65
CA VAL A 278 -1.69 -15.05 -0.29
C VAL A 278 -1.94 -16.14 -1.33
N LYS A 279 -2.79 -15.90 -2.32
CA LYS A 279 -2.97 -16.77 -3.48
C LYS A 279 -1.73 -16.82 -4.36
N HIS A 280 -0.92 -15.75 -4.36
CA HIS A 280 0.34 -15.68 -5.09
C HIS A 280 1.49 -16.27 -4.26
N HIS A 281 2.49 -16.81 -4.94
CA HIS A 281 3.68 -17.30 -4.27
C HIS A 281 4.42 -16.15 -3.55
N THR A 282 5.05 -16.42 -2.40
CA THR A 282 5.70 -15.39 -1.58
C THR A 282 6.73 -14.57 -2.36
N LEU A 283 7.53 -15.22 -3.21
CA LEU A 283 8.56 -14.52 -4.02
C LEU A 283 7.92 -13.61 -5.08
N ASP A 284 6.76 -13.97 -5.64
CA ASP A 284 6.04 -13.13 -6.59
C ASP A 284 5.51 -11.87 -5.89
N ARG A 285 4.95 -12.02 -4.68
CA ARG A 285 4.52 -10.89 -3.84
C ARG A 285 5.69 -9.95 -3.48
N ILE A 286 6.85 -10.52 -3.13
CA ILE A 286 8.07 -9.74 -2.87
C ILE A 286 8.54 -9.05 -4.17
N THR A 287 8.50 -9.74 -5.30
CA THR A 287 8.87 -9.17 -6.60
C THR A 287 7.94 -8.02 -7.00
N SER A 288 6.63 -8.16 -6.83
CA SER A 288 5.67 -7.08 -7.09
C SER A 288 5.98 -5.85 -6.22
N LEU A 289 6.26 -6.03 -4.93
CA LEU A 289 6.65 -4.93 -4.05
C LEU A 289 8.01 -4.32 -4.43
N LEU A 290 8.97 -5.14 -4.88
CA LEU A 290 10.28 -4.67 -5.37
C LEU A 290 10.14 -3.81 -6.63
N MET A 291 9.29 -4.22 -7.57
CA MET A 291 9.04 -3.46 -8.80
C MET A 291 8.32 -2.13 -8.49
N ALA A 292 7.36 -2.16 -7.59
CA ALA A 292 6.68 -0.95 -7.09
C ALA A 292 7.60 -0.01 -6.29
N ALA A 293 8.75 -0.51 -5.82
CA ALA A 293 9.75 0.26 -5.07
C ALA A 293 10.65 1.14 -5.94
N THR A 294 10.48 1.12 -7.28
CA THR A 294 11.19 2.02 -8.20
C THR A 294 10.58 3.43 -8.17
N GLY A 295 11.42 4.45 -8.33
CA GLY A 295 11.00 5.85 -8.29
C GLY A 295 11.73 6.67 -7.23
N PRO A 296 11.29 7.91 -6.97
CA PRO A 296 11.93 8.79 -5.99
C PRO A 296 11.81 8.21 -4.58
N ARG A 297 12.90 8.31 -3.83
CA ARG A 297 12.92 7.86 -2.43
C ARG A 297 12.15 8.82 -1.53
N LEU A 298 11.40 8.30 -0.60
CA LEU A 298 10.91 9.07 0.54
C LEU A 298 12.10 9.46 1.43
N THR A 299 12.33 10.75 1.64
CA THR A 299 13.35 11.21 2.59
C THR A 299 12.78 11.31 4.00
N TYR A 300 13.66 11.27 5.02
CA TYR A 300 13.20 11.45 6.40
C TYR A 300 12.59 12.85 6.63
N LYS A 301 13.14 13.87 5.95
CA LYS A 301 12.62 15.24 6.01
C LYS A 301 11.16 15.28 5.50
N ASP A 302 10.89 14.71 4.33
CA ASP A 302 9.53 14.66 3.75
C ASP A 302 8.56 13.91 4.65
N LEU A 303 9.05 12.86 5.34
CA LEU A 303 8.23 12.06 6.23
C LEU A 303 7.81 12.80 7.49
N ILE A 304 8.68 13.67 8.03
CA ILE A 304 8.42 14.40 9.27
C ILE A 304 7.92 15.84 9.06
N ALA A 305 8.01 16.38 7.84
CA ALA A 305 7.51 17.72 7.44
C ALA A 305 5.94 17.87 7.43
#